data_835360a90c97151430a2730f921b54e5
#
_entry.id   835360a90c97151430a2730f921b54e5
#
_cell.length_a   1.000
_cell.length_b   1.000
_cell.length_c   1.000
_cell.angle_alpha   90.00
_cell.angle_beta   90.00
_cell.angle_gamma   90.00
#
_symmetry.space_group_name_H-M   'P 1'
#
loop_
_entity.id
_entity.type
_entity.pdbx_description
1 polymer ?
#
loop_
_entity_poly.entity_id
_entity_poly.type
_entity_poly.pdbx_seq_one_letter_code
_entity_poly.pdbx_strand_id
1 'polypeptide(L)'
;MRLLRYDDDGGLSLAEFSQNVPEYAILSHRWEAEEVTFKDLTDGTSKSKAGYGKIQFCRERSRYDGLQYFWVDTCCIDKSNSTELAEAINSMFRWYQKATKCYVYLSDVSTRKRKTGDNSTECTWESAFRASKWFTRGWTLQELLAPTSVEFFSRERERLGDKGSLKRHIQEITGITISALEGAPLSQFGIDERLSWAANRQTTCEEDRAYSLLGIFGIHLPLIYGEGREHAFKRLMKEIHNPLIGKHHQVFTVSHCLSLCKKTSRTHSIHRAKSVYKIYGQQIPARTRSGSRRQRAGYFATPTSGSSGIPTSNNGATTKRTDCSGSRVILAKARQC
;
A
#
# COMPACT_ATOMS: atom_id res chain seq x y z
N MET A 1 -17.93 0.79 -4.20
CA MET A 1 -16.90 1.79 -4.57
C MET A 1 -17.57 3.13 -4.80
N ARG A 2 -17.07 4.22 -4.18
CA ARG A 2 -17.55 5.57 -4.46
C ARG A 2 -16.61 6.28 -5.42
N LEU A 3 -17.19 7.08 -6.34
CA LEU A 3 -16.47 7.90 -7.31
C LEU A 3 -16.95 9.34 -7.19
N LEU A 4 -16.07 10.27 -7.44
CA LEU A 4 -16.41 11.68 -7.67
C LEU A 4 -16.88 11.86 -9.11
N ARG A 5 -17.88 12.68 -9.30
CA ARG A 5 -18.30 13.19 -10.61
C ARG A 5 -18.48 14.69 -10.55
N TYR A 6 -18.47 15.34 -11.71
CA TYR A 6 -18.92 16.72 -11.79
C TYR A 6 -20.39 16.78 -12.13
N ASP A 7 -21.05 17.67 -11.47
CA ASP A 7 -22.41 18.06 -11.78
C ASP A 7 -22.44 19.10 -12.88
N ASP A 8 -23.56 19.30 -13.53
CA ASP A 8 -23.72 20.24 -14.66
C ASP A 8 -23.45 21.70 -14.25
N ASP A 9 -23.69 22.02 -12.99
CA ASP A 9 -23.40 23.33 -12.37
C ASP A 9 -21.91 23.53 -12.00
N GLY A 10 -21.07 22.52 -12.26
CA GLY A 10 -19.65 22.52 -11.94
C GLY A 10 -19.33 22.15 -10.49
N GLY A 11 -20.32 21.70 -9.72
CA GLY A 11 -20.15 21.08 -8.42
C GLY A 11 -19.41 19.74 -8.47
N LEU A 12 -19.13 19.16 -7.30
CA LEU A 12 -18.62 17.82 -7.12
C LEU A 12 -19.61 17.03 -6.28
N SER A 13 -20.01 15.85 -6.77
CA SER A 13 -20.83 14.92 -6.02
C SER A 13 -20.18 13.54 -5.97
N LEU A 14 -20.57 12.75 -4.95
CA LEU A 14 -20.16 11.37 -4.79
C LEU A 14 -21.26 10.45 -5.36
N ALA A 15 -20.86 9.51 -6.21
CA ALA A 15 -21.70 8.45 -6.73
C ALA A 15 -21.20 7.09 -6.22
N GLU A 16 -22.09 6.23 -5.75
CA GLU A 16 -21.75 4.92 -5.22
C GLU A 16 -22.10 3.81 -6.21
N PHE A 17 -21.17 2.88 -6.41
CA PHE A 17 -21.31 1.76 -7.33
C PHE A 17 -21.00 0.45 -6.61
N SER A 18 -21.97 -0.47 -6.59
CA SER A 18 -21.78 -1.86 -6.13
C SER A 18 -21.41 -2.79 -7.27
N GLN A 19 -21.96 -2.52 -8.46
CA GLN A 19 -21.73 -3.25 -9.72
C GLN A 19 -21.67 -2.25 -10.87
N ASN A 20 -21.18 -2.69 -12.03
CA ASN A 20 -21.13 -1.89 -13.26
C ASN A 20 -20.46 -0.51 -13.05
N VAL A 21 -19.28 -0.52 -12.41
CA VAL A 21 -18.48 0.69 -12.21
C VAL A 21 -18.15 1.28 -13.58
N PRO A 22 -18.51 2.57 -13.84
CA PRO A 22 -18.20 3.23 -15.12
C PRO A 22 -16.69 3.40 -15.31
N GLU A 23 -16.28 3.85 -16.49
CA GLU A 23 -14.89 4.29 -16.72
C GLU A 23 -14.57 5.50 -15.83
N TYR A 24 -13.38 5.47 -15.21
CA TYR A 24 -12.95 6.51 -14.28
C TYR A 24 -11.44 6.72 -14.34
N ALA A 25 -11.04 7.94 -13.99
CA ALA A 25 -9.66 8.25 -13.66
C ALA A 25 -9.38 8.01 -12.18
N ILE A 26 -8.11 7.82 -11.83
CA ILE A 26 -7.67 7.67 -10.45
C ILE A 26 -6.50 8.58 -10.17
N LEU A 27 -6.54 9.27 -9.02
CA LEU A 27 -5.46 10.12 -8.57
C LEU A 27 -4.48 9.32 -7.72
N SER A 28 -3.20 9.43 -8.06
CA SER A 28 -2.09 8.99 -7.23
C SER A 28 -1.34 10.21 -6.73
N HIS A 29 -1.25 10.37 -5.42
CA HIS A 29 -0.57 11.53 -4.83
C HIS A 29 -0.01 11.21 -3.45
N ARG A 30 0.93 12.01 -3.01
CA ARG A 30 1.39 11.96 -1.63
C ARG A 30 0.51 12.86 -0.75
N TRP A 31 0.07 12.33 0.39
CA TRP A 31 -0.70 13.11 1.35
C TRP A 31 0.13 14.21 2.00
N GLU A 32 -0.50 15.35 2.19
CA GLU A 32 0.01 16.53 2.86
C GLU A 32 -0.90 16.89 4.04
N ALA A 33 -0.57 17.96 4.77
CA ALA A 33 -1.23 18.25 6.04
C ALA A 33 -2.75 18.53 5.93
N GLU A 34 -3.20 19.11 4.81
CA GLU A 34 -4.59 19.57 4.63
C GLU A 34 -5.29 18.89 3.46
N GLU A 35 -5.29 17.55 3.47
CA GLU A 35 -6.04 16.79 2.47
C GLU A 35 -7.55 16.91 2.70
N VAL A 36 -8.31 16.87 1.60
CA VAL A 36 -9.77 16.80 1.64
C VAL A 36 -10.20 15.40 2.00
N THR A 37 -10.91 15.26 3.10
CA THR A 37 -11.46 13.98 3.57
C THR A 37 -12.88 13.76 3.05
N PHE A 38 -13.39 12.53 3.21
CA PHE A 38 -14.79 12.20 2.95
C PHE A 38 -15.73 13.14 3.73
N LYS A 39 -15.41 13.40 5.00
CA LYS A 39 -16.18 14.30 5.85
C LYS A 39 -16.20 15.74 5.32
N ASP A 40 -15.06 16.26 4.84
CA ASP A 40 -15.00 17.63 4.30
C ASP A 40 -15.86 17.78 3.03
N LEU A 41 -16.01 16.70 2.24
CA LEU A 41 -16.92 16.72 1.08
C LEU A 41 -18.38 16.73 1.52
N THR A 42 -18.76 15.88 2.48
CA THR A 42 -20.14 15.78 2.97
C THR A 42 -20.58 17.03 3.74
N ASP A 43 -19.67 17.66 4.47
CA ASP A 43 -19.93 18.89 5.23
C ASP A 43 -19.84 20.16 4.35
N GLY A 44 -19.47 20.04 3.07
CA GLY A 44 -19.33 21.16 2.14
C GLY A 44 -18.11 22.06 2.39
N THR A 45 -17.17 21.64 3.26
CA THR A 45 -15.98 22.42 3.64
C THR A 45 -14.75 22.13 2.78
N SER A 46 -14.86 21.25 1.81
CA SER A 46 -13.75 20.77 0.99
C SER A 46 -12.95 21.88 0.29
N LYS A 47 -13.63 22.94 -0.19
CA LYS A 47 -13.00 24.03 -0.97
C LYS A 47 -12.02 24.87 -0.14
N SER A 48 -12.14 24.87 1.19
CA SER A 48 -11.24 25.62 2.08
C SER A 48 -9.90 24.92 2.34
N LYS A 49 -9.78 23.64 1.99
CA LYS A 49 -8.59 22.84 2.21
C LYS A 49 -7.55 23.01 1.10
N ALA A 50 -6.28 23.07 1.46
CA ALA A 50 -5.19 23.17 0.48
C ALA A 50 -5.17 21.97 -0.50
N GLY A 51 -5.50 20.75 -0.02
CA GLY A 51 -5.61 19.56 -0.83
C GLY A 51 -6.70 19.59 -1.91
N TYR A 52 -7.66 20.54 -1.83
CA TYR A 52 -8.71 20.69 -2.85
C TYR A 52 -8.13 20.95 -4.26
N GLY A 53 -6.96 21.61 -4.33
CA GLY A 53 -6.27 21.85 -5.60
C GLY A 53 -5.89 20.56 -6.34
N LYS A 54 -5.63 19.46 -5.62
CA LYS A 54 -5.34 18.13 -6.21
C LYS A 54 -6.61 17.49 -6.79
N ILE A 55 -7.75 17.67 -6.11
CA ILE A 55 -9.05 17.21 -6.61
C ILE A 55 -9.42 17.97 -7.87
N GLN A 56 -9.25 19.29 -7.88
CA GLN A 56 -9.47 20.12 -9.06
C GLN A 56 -8.58 19.68 -10.23
N PHE A 57 -7.30 19.43 -9.99
CA PHE A 57 -6.38 18.93 -10.99
C PHE A 57 -6.89 17.58 -11.59
N CYS A 58 -7.25 16.63 -10.74
CA CYS A 58 -7.75 15.33 -11.18
C CYS A 58 -9.04 15.49 -12.00
N ARG A 59 -9.97 16.34 -11.55
CA ARG A 59 -11.19 16.70 -12.27
C ARG A 59 -10.93 17.27 -13.66
N GLU A 60 -10.04 18.27 -13.76
CA GLU A 60 -9.71 18.94 -15.01
C GLU A 60 -9.08 17.95 -16.01
N ARG A 61 -8.17 17.07 -15.53
CA ARG A 61 -7.57 16.03 -16.35
C ARG A 61 -8.58 14.98 -16.79
N SER A 62 -9.43 14.50 -15.90
CA SER A 62 -10.48 13.55 -16.24
C SER A 62 -11.41 14.10 -17.32
N ARG A 63 -11.82 15.38 -17.19
CA ARG A 63 -12.64 16.04 -18.20
C ARG A 63 -11.93 16.16 -19.54
N TYR A 64 -10.64 16.50 -19.54
CA TYR A 64 -9.83 16.58 -20.76
C TYR A 64 -9.77 15.23 -21.48
N ASP A 65 -9.66 14.12 -20.73
CA ASP A 65 -9.61 12.77 -21.26
C ASP A 65 -11.01 12.14 -21.48
N GLY A 66 -12.10 12.94 -21.38
CA GLY A 66 -13.48 12.49 -21.63
C GLY A 66 -14.08 11.61 -20.53
N LEU A 67 -13.47 11.55 -19.36
CA LEU A 67 -13.95 10.74 -18.23
C LEU A 67 -14.82 11.59 -17.29
N GLN A 68 -16.05 11.12 -17.04
CA GLN A 68 -17.00 11.78 -16.15
C GLN A 68 -16.68 11.52 -14.68
N TYR A 69 -16.11 10.37 -14.37
CA TYR A 69 -15.86 9.91 -13.01
C TYR A 69 -14.37 9.87 -12.70
N PHE A 70 -14.06 10.13 -11.42
CA PHE A 70 -12.69 9.98 -10.94
C PHE A 70 -12.68 9.58 -9.46
N TRP A 71 -11.57 9.00 -9.01
CA TRP A 71 -11.38 8.51 -7.66
C TRP A 71 -10.17 9.14 -6.98
N VAL A 72 -10.36 9.49 -5.71
CA VAL A 72 -9.31 10.05 -4.85
C VAL A 72 -9.41 9.38 -3.49
N ASP A 73 -8.35 8.75 -3.04
CA ASP A 73 -8.32 7.92 -1.82
C ASP A 73 -8.63 8.68 -0.53
N THR A 74 -8.34 9.99 -0.50
CA THR A 74 -8.57 10.82 0.68
C THR A 74 -10.03 11.08 0.94
N CYS A 75 -10.85 11.21 -0.09
CA CYS A 75 -12.24 11.64 0.00
C CYS A 75 -13.28 10.66 -0.56
N CYS A 76 -12.88 9.66 -1.33
CA CYS A 76 -13.79 8.60 -1.79
C CYS A 76 -13.95 7.46 -0.78
N ILE A 77 -13.14 7.41 0.29
CA ILE A 77 -13.20 6.40 1.35
C ILE A 77 -13.57 7.09 2.66
N ASP A 78 -14.62 6.60 3.34
CA ASP A 78 -14.87 6.97 4.73
C ASP A 78 -13.93 6.19 5.66
N LYS A 79 -12.80 6.82 5.99
CA LYS A 79 -11.79 6.22 6.88
C LYS A 79 -12.23 6.18 8.34
N SER A 80 -13.37 6.74 8.69
CA SER A 80 -13.97 6.59 10.02
C SER A 80 -14.71 5.27 10.18
N ASN A 81 -15.10 4.65 9.06
CA ASN A 81 -15.72 3.33 9.00
C ASN A 81 -14.65 2.25 8.77
N SER A 82 -14.36 1.46 9.80
CA SER A 82 -13.32 0.42 9.75
C SER A 82 -13.62 -0.68 8.73
N THR A 83 -14.88 -1.03 8.53
CA THR A 83 -15.29 -2.04 7.55
C THR A 83 -15.03 -1.56 6.13
N GLU A 84 -15.41 -0.33 5.82
CA GLU A 84 -15.18 0.28 4.52
C GLU A 84 -13.68 0.46 4.24
N LEU A 85 -12.91 0.90 5.24
CA LEU A 85 -11.47 1.02 5.12
C LEU A 85 -10.82 -0.33 4.80
N ALA A 86 -11.26 -1.41 5.47
CA ALA A 86 -10.75 -2.75 5.23
C ALA A 86 -11.10 -3.25 3.81
N GLU A 87 -12.31 -3.00 3.34
CA GLU A 87 -12.73 -3.31 1.96
C GLU A 87 -11.89 -2.51 0.95
N ALA A 88 -11.72 -1.22 1.19
CA ALA A 88 -10.96 -0.33 0.31
C ALA A 88 -9.51 -0.80 0.17
N ILE A 89 -8.82 -1.07 1.27
CA ILE A 89 -7.42 -1.52 1.26
C ILE A 89 -7.26 -2.85 0.52
N ASN A 90 -8.13 -3.83 0.75
CA ASN A 90 -8.10 -5.10 0.03
C ASN A 90 -8.50 -4.99 -1.46
N SER A 91 -9.21 -3.94 -1.84
CA SER A 91 -9.66 -3.70 -3.22
C SER A 91 -8.78 -2.72 -3.99
N MET A 92 -7.91 -1.99 -3.31
CA MET A 92 -7.20 -0.82 -3.86
C MET A 92 -6.39 -1.16 -5.11
N PHE A 93 -5.61 -2.24 -5.09
CA PHE A 93 -4.87 -2.70 -6.27
C PHE A 93 -5.78 -2.90 -7.47
N ARG A 94 -6.93 -3.56 -7.28
CA ARG A 94 -7.92 -3.79 -8.33
C ARG A 94 -8.57 -2.49 -8.82
N TRP A 95 -8.77 -1.50 -7.93
CA TRP A 95 -9.30 -0.20 -8.32
C TRP A 95 -8.30 0.56 -9.18
N TYR A 96 -7.02 0.56 -8.81
CA TYR A 96 -5.98 1.12 -9.67
C TYR A 96 -5.83 0.37 -10.99
N GLN A 97 -5.94 -0.96 -10.99
CA GLN A 97 -5.84 -1.80 -12.19
C GLN A 97 -6.98 -1.55 -13.19
N LYS A 98 -8.20 -1.27 -12.69
CA LYS A 98 -9.39 -1.03 -13.50
C LYS A 98 -9.55 0.42 -13.94
N ALA A 99 -8.77 1.34 -13.40
CA ALA A 99 -8.83 2.74 -13.79
C ALA A 99 -8.38 2.91 -15.24
N THR A 100 -9.15 3.68 -16.01
CA THR A 100 -8.83 4.02 -17.41
C THR A 100 -7.55 4.87 -17.47
N LYS A 101 -7.39 5.78 -16.51
CA LYS A 101 -6.23 6.68 -16.37
C LYS A 101 -5.82 6.79 -14.91
N CYS A 102 -4.52 6.76 -14.65
CA CYS A 102 -3.93 7.10 -13.36
C CYS A 102 -3.10 8.37 -13.49
N TYR A 103 -3.49 9.42 -12.79
CA TYR A 103 -2.75 10.68 -12.77
C TYR A 103 -1.91 10.77 -11.51
N VAL A 104 -0.60 10.77 -11.66
CA VAL A 104 0.36 10.95 -10.57
C VAL A 104 0.68 12.43 -10.42
N TYR A 105 0.25 13.03 -9.31
CA TYR A 105 0.55 14.41 -8.97
C TYR A 105 1.75 14.49 -8.04
N LEU A 106 2.85 15.07 -8.54
CA LEU A 106 4.10 15.21 -7.81
C LEU A 106 4.24 16.64 -7.25
N SER A 107 3.78 16.84 -6.02
CA SER A 107 3.81 18.16 -5.36
C SER A 107 5.22 18.69 -5.07
N ASP A 108 6.22 17.81 -5.08
CA ASP A 108 7.63 18.12 -4.85
C ASP A 108 8.46 18.24 -6.15
N VAL A 109 7.84 18.11 -7.32
CA VAL A 109 8.49 18.30 -8.63
C VAL A 109 7.96 19.56 -9.30
N SER A 110 8.86 20.49 -9.63
CA SER A 110 8.53 21.75 -10.32
C SER A 110 9.19 21.81 -11.69
N THR A 111 8.45 22.31 -12.67
CA THR A 111 8.94 22.60 -14.02
C THR A 111 9.42 24.05 -14.17
N ARG A 112 9.19 24.88 -13.15
CA ARG A 112 9.62 26.29 -13.19
C ARG A 112 11.14 26.37 -13.08
N LYS A 113 11.78 27.04 -14.04
CA LYS A 113 13.20 27.35 -13.99
C LYS A 113 13.49 28.22 -12.74
N ARG A 114 14.38 27.77 -11.87
CA ARG A 114 14.91 28.64 -10.81
C ARG A 114 15.79 29.70 -11.49
N LYS A 115 15.47 30.98 -11.28
CA LYS A 115 16.38 32.07 -11.60
C LYS A 115 17.53 32.06 -10.59
N THR A 116 18.52 31.21 -10.81
CA THR A 116 19.81 31.30 -10.14
C THR A 116 20.67 32.21 -10.97
N GLY A 117 21.14 33.33 -10.37
CA GLY A 117 21.97 34.33 -11.02
C GLY A 117 23.40 33.86 -11.35
N ASP A 118 23.63 32.56 -11.34
CA ASP A 118 24.93 31.97 -11.68
C ASP A 118 24.73 30.95 -12.81
N ASN A 119 25.68 30.91 -13.74
CA ASN A 119 25.70 30.07 -14.95
C ASN A 119 25.80 28.56 -14.69
N SER A 120 25.41 28.09 -13.50
CA SER A 120 25.51 26.71 -13.08
C SER A 120 24.22 25.93 -13.45
N THR A 121 24.40 24.97 -14.32
CA THR A 121 23.60 23.77 -14.63
C THR A 121 22.08 23.91 -14.35
N GLU A 122 21.30 24.11 -15.40
CA GLU A 122 19.83 24.08 -15.34
C GLU A 122 19.39 22.84 -14.53
N CYS A 123 18.81 23.06 -13.36
CA CYS A 123 18.18 22.00 -12.60
C CYS A 123 16.91 21.60 -13.34
N THR A 124 17.01 20.59 -14.19
CA THR A 124 15.88 20.07 -14.94
C THR A 124 14.88 19.42 -13.99
N TRP A 125 13.59 19.39 -14.35
CA TRP A 125 12.56 18.69 -13.59
C TRP A 125 12.90 17.21 -13.36
N GLU A 126 13.75 16.61 -14.20
CA GLU A 126 14.19 15.22 -14.11
C GLU A 126 14.96 14.94 -12.82
N SER A 127 15.81 15.86 -12.36
CA SER A 127 16.51 15.73 -11.08
C SER A 127 15.52 15.72 -9.91
N ALA A 128 14.52 16.64 -9.93
CA ALA A 128 13.46 16.67 -8.93
C ALA A 128 12.56 15.41 -9.01
N PHE A 129 12.27 14.91 -10.20
CA PHE A 129 11.52 13.67 -10.41
C PHE A 129 12.24 12.48 -9.78
N ARG A 130 13.55 12.34 -10.00
CA ARG A 130 14.37 11.28 -9.38
C ARG A 130 14.38 11.34 -7.86
N ALA A 131 14.33 12.54 -7.29
CA ALA A 131 14.34 12.78 -5.86
C ALA A 131 12.93 12.80 -5.22
N SER A 132 11.87 12.64 -6.03
CA SER A 132 10.49 12.75 -5.54
C SER A 132 10.19 11.71 -4.46
N LYS A 133 9.64 12.21 -3.36
CA LYS A 133 9.21 11.38 -2.22
C LYS A 133 8.03 10.46 -2.55
N TRP A 134 7.39 10.66 -3.70
CA TRP A 134 6.35 9.75 -4.18
C TRP A 134 6.90 8.32 -4.36
N PHE A 135 8.11 8.18 -4.89
CA PHE A 135 8.74 6.87 -5.09
C PHE A 135 9.11 6.16 -3.79
N THR A 136 9.13 6.87 -2.67
CA THR A 136 9.48 6.29 -1.35
C THR A 136 8.26 5.92 -0.49
N ARG A 137 7.02 6.21 -0.94
CA ARG A 137 5.80 5.82 -0.24
C ARG A 137 5.45 4.36 -0.52
N GLY A 138 4.99 3.62 0.51
CA GLY A 138 4.60 2.21 0.38
C GLY A 138 3.48 2.00 -0.63
N TRP A 139 2.39 2.72 -0.46
CA TRP A 139 1.18 2.58 -1.26
C TRP A 139 1.37 2.89 -2.74
N THR A 140 2.25 3.83 -3.08
CA THR A 140 2.49 4.21 -4.48
C THR A 140 3.13 3.10 -5.33
N LEU A 141 3.60 2.01 -4.72
CA LEU A 141 4.07 0.84 -5.47
C LEU A 141 2.95 0.19 -6.28
N GLN A 142 1.80 -0.05 -5.64
CA GLN A 142 0.64 -0.60 -6.36
C GLN A 142 0.01 0.43 -7.30
N GLU A 143 0.04 1.72 -6.95
CA GLU A 143 -0.43 2.83 -7.78
C GLU A 143 0.38 2.97 -9.07
N LEU A 144 1.66 2.59 -9.06
CA LEU A 144 2.53 2.52 -10.22
C LEU A 144 2.30 1.27 -11.08
N LEU A 145 2.20 0.10 -10.42
CA LEU A 145 2.22 -1.19 -11.12
C LEU A 145 0.84 -1.65 -11.61
N ALA A 146 -0.22 -1.35 -10.85
CA ALA A 146 -1.55 -1.85 -11.17
C ALA A 146 -2.18 -1.21 -12.42
N PRO A 147 -2.12 0.13 -12.63
CA PRO A 147 -2.77 0.75 -13.78
C PRO A 147 -2.03 0.47 -15.08
N THR A 148 -2.79 0.32 -16.16
CA THR A 148 -2.23 0.23 -17.52
C THR A 148 -1.68 1.57 -17.98
N SER A 149 -2.41 2.67 -17.72
CA SER A 149 -2.05 4.03 -18.10
C SER A 149 -1.71 4.86 -16.86
N VAL A 150 -0.45 5.30 -16.74
CA VAL A 150 0.03 6.16 -15.65
C VAL A 150 0.71 7.36 -16.26
N GLU A 151 0.24 8.56 -15.92
CA GLU A 151 0.79 9.82 -16.38
C GLU A 151 1.28 10.66 -15.20
N PHE A 152 2.45 11.27 -15.33
CA PHE A 152 3.11 12.04 -14.27
C PHE A 152 2.98 13.53 -14.53
N PHE A 153 2.65 14.27 -13.48
CA PHE A 153 2.44 15.72 -13.52
C PHE A 153 3.22 16.44 -12.44
N SER A 154 3.75 17.62 -12.77
CA SER A 154 4.43 18.51 -11.83
C SER A 154 3.44 19.17 -10.87
N ARG A 155 4.00 19.90 -9.90
CA ARG A 155 3.23 20.78 -9.00
C ARG A 155 2.45 21.86 -9.78
N GLU A 156 2.96 22.30 -10.90
CA GLU A 156 2.32 23.28 -11.80
C GLU A 156 1.26 22.64 -12.70
N ARG A 157 0.97 21.30 -12.52
CA ARG A 157 0.03 20.52 -13.33
C ARG A 157 0.48 20.28 -14.78
N GLU A 158 1.76 20.49 -15.06
CA GLU A 158 2.34 20.21 -16.38
C GLU A 158 2.69 18.72 -16.50
N ARG A 159 2.40 18.14 -17.66
CA ARG A 159 2.67 16.73 -17.94
C ARG A 159 4.18 16.52 -18.11
N LEU A 160 4.76 15.65 -17.29
CA LEU A 160 6.18 15.29 -17.34
C LEU A 160 6.45 14.11 -18.29
N GLY A 161 5.47 13.23 -18.42
CA GLY A 161 5.55 12.02 -19.22
C GLY A 161 4.58 10.95 -18.72
N ASP A 162 4.73 9.75 -19.25
CA ASP A 162 3.96 8.57 -18.83
C ASP A 162 4.88 7.43 -18.42
N LYS A 163 4.29 6.35 -17.88
CA LYS A 163 5.02 5.17 -17.42
C LYS A 163 5.92 4.58 -18.51
N GLY A 164 5.50 4.64 -19.77
CA GLY A 164 6.27 4.13 -20.91
C GLY A 164 7.46 5.02 -21.26
N SER A 165 7.25 6.35 -21.39
CA SER A 165 8.29 7.32 -21.73
C SER A 165 9.34 7.45 -20.61
N LEU A 166 8.92 7.32 -19.33
CA LEU A 166 9.77 7.48 -18.16
C LEU A 166 10.27 6.15 -17.57
N LYS A 167 10.02 5.00 -18.21
CA LYS A 167 10.31 3.67 -17.65
C LYS A 167 11.76 3.47 -17.21
N ARG A 168 12.73 4.05 -17.93
CA ARG A 168 14.15 3.96 -17.55
C ARG A 168 14.45 4.74 -16.26
N HIS A 169 13.93 5.96 -16.14
CA HIS A 169 14.06 6.75 -14.91
C HIS A 169 13.40 6.03 -13.73
N ILE A 170 12.20 5.48 -13.93
CA ILE A 170 11.47 4.76 -12.89
C ILE A 170 12.25 3.50 -12.47
N GLN A 171 12.81 2.74 -13.42
CA GLN A 171 13.64 1.57 -13.12
C GLN A 171 14.89 1.95 -12.29
N GLU A 172 15.59 3.02 -12.68
CA GLU A 172 16.78 3.49 -11.97
C GLU A 172 16.46 3.94 -10.53
N ILE A 173 15.31 4.59 -10.31
CA ILE A 173 14.85 5.04 -8.99
C ILE A 173 14.41 3.87 -8.11
N THR A 174 13.63 2.94 -8.68
CA THR A 174 12.87 1.95 -7.90
C THR A 174 13.46 0.55 -7.92
N GLY A 175 14.32 0.24 -8.89
CA GLY A 175 14.82 -1.11 -9.17
C GLY A 175 13.76 -2.05 -9.78
N ILE A 176 12.57 -1.54 -10.13
CA ILE A 176 11.52 -2.32 -10.80
C ILE A 176 11.95 -2.59 -12.24
N THR A 177 11.84 -3.85 -12.68
CA THR A 177 12.20 -4.23 -14.04
C THR A 177 11.29 -3.61 -15.09
N ILE A 178 11.82 -3.31 -16.27
CA ILE A 178 11.06 -2.71 -17.37
C ILE A 178 9.86 -3.58 -17.72
N SER A 179 10.01 -4.90 -17.77
CA SER A 179 8.91 -5.82 -18.06
C SER A 179 7.74 -5.70 -17.06
N ALA A 180 8.03 -5.49 -15.76
CA ALA A 180 7.00 -5.26 -14.76
C ALA A 180 6.31 -3.88 -14.95
N LEU A 181 7.06 -2.85 -15.31
CA LEU A 181 6.52 -1.53 -15.63
C LEU A 181 5.65 -1.55 -16.90
N GLU A 182 5.97 -2.39 -17.86
CA GLU A 182 5.21 -2.62 -19.09
C GLU A 182 3.98 -3.51 -18.90
N GLY A 183 3.73 -3.99 -17.68
CA GLY A 183 2.50 -4.72 -17.34
C GLY A 183 2.63 -6.23 -17.46
N ALA A 184 3.83 -6.79 -17.46
CA ALA A 184 4.00 -8.25 -17.34
C ALA A 184 3.31 -8.74 -16.03
N PRO A 185 2.65 -9.91 -16.07
CA PRO A 185 1.98 -10.46 -14.89
C PRO A 185 2.92 -10.56 -13.69
N LEU A 186 2.50 -10.01 -12.54
CA LEU A 186 3.35 -9.97 -11.34
C LEU A 186 3.74 -11.38 -10.84
N SER A 187 2.98 -12.41 -11.20
CA SER A 187 3.30 -13.80 -10.89
C SER A 187 4.55 -14.35 -11.59
N GLN A 188 5.02 -13.67 -12.65
CA GLN A 188 6.26 -14.05 -13.34
C GLN A 188 7.52 -13.63 -12.58
N PHE A 189 7.39 -12.73 -11.60
CA PHE A 189 8.48 -12.24 -10.79
C PHE A 189 8.54 -12.98 -9.45
N GLY A 190 9.75 -13.31 -9.01
CA GLY A 190 9.98 -14.01 -7.76
C GLY A 190 9.48 -13.23 -6.54
N ILE A 191 9.26 -13.94 -5.44
CA ILE A 191 8.81 -13.31 -4.17
C ILE A 191 9.83 -12.27 -3.72
N ASP A 192 11.12 -12.63 -3.70
CA ASP A 192 12.19 -11.73 -3.25
C ASP A 192 12.34 -10.50 -4.15
N GLU A 193 12.12 -10.66 -5.45
CA GLU A 193 12.15 -9.55 -6.40
C GLU A 193 11.02 -8.56 -6.12
N ARG A 194 9.78 -9.04 -5.97
CA ARG A 194 8.62 -8.19 -5.64
C ARG A 194 8.77 -7.52 -4.27
N LEU A 195 9.34 -8.20 -3.28
CA LEU A 195 9.67 -7.61 -1.97
C LEU A 195 10.76 -6.53 -2.11
N SER A 196 11.74 -6.72 -2.99
CA SER A 196 12.80 -5.73 -3.20
C SER A 196 12.28 -4.39 -3.72
N TRP A 197 11.19 -4.37 -4.49
CA TRP A 197 10.56 -3.13 -4.99
C TRP A 197 9.96 -2.27 -3.88
N ALA A 198 9.67 -2.88 -2.72
CA ALA A 198 9.14 -2.19 -1.54
C ALA A 198 10.21 -1.88 -0.48
N ALA A 199 11.45 -2.36 -0.63
CA ALA A 199 12.48 -2.31 0.41
C ALA A 199 12.79 -0.88 0.90
N ASN A 200 12.86 0.08 -0.03
CA ASN A 200 13.18 1.48 0.25
C ASN A 200 11.94 2.37 0.47
N ARG A 201 10.74 1.77 0.54
CA ARG A 201 9.50 2.51 0.73
C ARG A 201 9.13 2.61 2.20
N GLN A 202 8.42 3.67 2.54
CA GLN A 202 8.01 4.00 3.90
C GLN A 202 6.49 4.16 3.97
N THR A 203 5.93 3.85 5.13
CA THR A 203 4.52 4.00 5.43
C THR A 203 4.36 4.74 6.75
N THR A 204 3.25 5.46 6.92
CA THR A 204 2.93 6.17 8.16
C THR A 204 2.52 5.17 9.25
N CYS A 205 1.67 4.21 8.90
CA CYS A 205 1.34 3.09 9.77
C CYS A 205 2.33 1.94 9.54
N GLU A 206 2.74 1.30 10.60
CA GLU A 206 3.75 0.24 10.52
C GLU A 206 3.23 -0.98 9.77
N GLU A 207 1.97 -1.33 9.97
CA GLU A 207 1.29 -2.47 9.34
C GLU A 207 1.13 -2.28 7.83
N ASP A 208 1.06 -1.04 7.36
CA ASP A 208 0.93 -0.73 5.94
C ASP A 208 2.13 -1.17 5.11
N ARG A 209 3.28 -1.42 5.75
CA ARG A 209 4.40 -2.08 5.06
C ARG A 209 4.04 -3.46 4.53
N ALA A 210 3.13 -4.15 5.20
CA ALA A 210 2.57 -5.42 4.73
C ALA A 210 1.33 -5.19 3.86
N TYR A 211 0.41 -4.32 4.30
CA TYR A 211 -0.87 -4.14 3.61
C TYR A 211 -0.73 -3.51 2.22
N SER A 212 0.24 -2.62 2.03
CA SER A 212 0.54 -2.07 0.69
C SER A 212 1.07 -3.11 -0.31
N LEU A 213 1.39 -4.32 0.15
CA LEU A 213 1.86 -5.43 -0.69
C LEU A 213 0.76 -6.44 -1.03
N LEU A 214 -0.42 -6.35 -0.41
CA LEU A 214 -1.50 -7.32 -0.61
C LEU A 214 -1.82 -7.53 -2.10
N GLY A 215 -2.06 -6.46 -2.83
CA GLY A 215 -2.35 -6.52 -4.26
C GLY A 215 -1.16 -6.96 -5.13
N ILE A 216 0.08 -6.66 -4.71
CA ILE A 216 1.30 -7.09 -5.41
C ILE A 216 1.46 -8.62 -5.39
N PHE A 217 0.94 -9.26 -4.33
CA PHE A 217 0.96 -10.72 -4.17
C PHE A 217 -0.38 -11.38 -4.47
N GLY A 218 -1.44 -10.62 -4.77
CA GLY A 218 -2.79 -11.15 -5.01
C GLY A 218 -3.41 -11.76 -3.75
N ILE A 219 -3.12 -11.21 -2.57
CA ILE A 219 -3.53 -11.70 -1.26
C ILE A 219 -4.56 -10.75 -0.65
N HIS A 220 -5.48 -11.31 0.12
CA HIS A 220 -6.45 -10.58 0.92
C HIS A 220 -6.26 -10.96 2.40
N LEU A 221 -6.16 -9.96 3.28
CA LEU A 221 -6.01 -10.16 4.72
C LEU A 221 -7.03 -9.31 5.49
N PRO A 222 -7.54 -9.82 6.62
CA PRO A 222 -8.17 -8.96 7.61
C PRO A 222 -7.17 -7.93 8.12
N LEU A 223 -7.57 -6.65 8.17
CA LEU A 223 -6.71 -5.59 8.67
C LEU A 223 -6.79 -5.52 10.19
N ILE A 224 -5.65 -5.52 10.85
CA ILE A 224 -5.51 -5.44 12.30
C ILE A 224 -4.50 -4.36 12.62
N TYR A 225 -4.96 -3.10 12.64
CA TYR A 225 -4.09 -2.00 13.08
C TYR A 225 -3.84 -2.11 14.59
N GLY A 226 -2.59 -1.96 14.99
CA GLY A 226 -2.12 -2.17 16.35
C GLY A 226 -1.45 -3.52 16.58
N GLU A 227 -1.44 -4.44 15.57
CA GLU A 227 -0.67 -5.68 15.66
C GLU A 227 0.84 -5.47 15.47
N GLY A 228 1.22 -4.28 14.96
CA GLY A 228 2.59 -3.91 14.67
C GLY A 228 3.13 -4.54 13.37
N ARG A 229 4.23 -3.96 12.91
CA ARG A 229 4.87 -4.30 11.63
C ARG A 229 5.20 -5.78 11.49
N GLU A 230 5.77 -6.39 12.53
CA GLU A 230 6.27 -7.77 12.45
C GLU A 230 5.13 -8.78 12.31
N HIS A 231 4.03 -8.61 13.04
CA HIS A 231 2.89 -9.50 12.95
C HIS A 231 2.17 -9.37 11.62
N ALA A 232 1.93 -8.14 11.14
CA ALA A 232 1.33 -7.89 9.83
C ALA A 232 2.17 -8.55 8.71
N PHE A 233 3.49 -8.36 8.74
CA PHE A 233 4.39 -8.96 7.75
C PHE A 233 4.47 -10.49 7.85
N LYS A 234 4.48 -11.05 9.06
CA LYS A 234 4.45 -12.50 9.27
C LYS A 234 3.18 -13.14 8.72
N ARG A 235 2.02 -12.47 8.88
CA ARG A 235 0.74 -12.91 8.29
C ARG A 235 0.81 -12.87 6.76
N LEU A 236 1.28 -11.79 6.19
CA LEU A 236 1.49 -11.67 4.74
C LEU A 236 2.38 -12.80 4.23
N MET A 237 3.54 -13.03 4.83
CA MET A 237 4.48 -14.08 4.40
C MET A 237 3.89 -15.49 4.54
N LYS A 238 3.08 -15.73 5.57
CA LYS A 238 2.35 -17.00 5.73
C LYS A 238 1.43 -17.26 4.55
N GLU A 239 0.68 -16.26 4.12
CA GLU A 239 -0.23 -16.40 2.98
C GLU A 239 0.53 -16.52 1.64
N ILE A 240 1.62 -15.77 1.44
CA ILE A 240 2.48 -15.91 0.25
C ILE A 240 3.00 -17.34 0.09
N HIS A 241 3.35 -18.00 1.20
CA HIS A 241 3.85 -19.38 1.19
C HIS A 241 2.76 -20.44 1.31
N ASN A 242 1.49 -20.06 1.37
CA ASN A 242 0.37 -20.99 1.47
C ASN A 242 0.20 -21.79 0.16
N PRO A 243 0.39 -23.12 0.17
CA PRO A 243 0.35 -23.94 -1.03
C PRO A 243 -1.03 -23.98 -1.71
N LEU A 244 -2.10 -23.58 -1.01
CA LEU A 244 -3.45 -23.53 -1.57
C LEU A 244 -3.65 -22.34 -2.52
N ILE A 245 -2.94 -21.23 -2.30
CA ILE A 245 -3.00 -20.05 -3.15
C ILE A 245 -2.13 -20.21 -4.40
N GLY A 246 -0.99 -20.91 -4.28
CA GLY A 246 -0.07 -21.15 -5.40
C GLY A 246 -0.65 -22.03 -6.53
N LYS A 247 -1.65 -22.86 -6.26
CA LYS A 247 -2.25 -23.75 -7.26
C LYS A 247 -3.14 -23.03 -8.27
N HIS A 248 -3.72 -21.89 -7.95
CA HIS A 248 -4.52 -21.12 -8.91
C HIS A 248 -3.68 -20.31 -9.92
N HIS A 249 -2.39 -20.06 -9.63
CA HIS A 249 -1.50 -19.34 -10.56
C HIS A 249 -0.55 -20.24 -11.37
N GLN A 250 -0.43 -21.52 -11.04
CA GLN A 250 0.52 -22.45 -11.72
C GLN A 250 -0.10 -23.30 -12.83
N VAL A 251 -1.41 -23.23 -13.10
CA VAL A 251 -2.05 -24.12 -14.08
C VAL A 251 -1.69 -23.78 -15.56
N PHE A 252 -1.01 -22.67 -15.84
CA PHE A 252 -0.72 -22.28 -17.23
C PHE A 252 0.76 -22.38 -17.68
N THR A 253 1.72 -22.84 -16.88
CA THR A 253 3.15 -22.73 -17.26
C THR A 253 4.01 -24.00 -17.18
N VAL A 254 3.46 -25.17 -16.97
CA VAL A 254 4.31 -26.40 -16.90
C VAL A 254 4.69 -26.94 -18.30
N SER A 255 4.04 -26.51 -19.37
CA SER A 255 4.32 -27.05 -20.72
C SER A 255 5.38 -26.29 -21.54
N HIS A 256 5.82 -25.09 -21.12
CA HIS A 256 6.77 -24.28 -21.93
C HIS A 256 8.15 -24.07 -21.31
N CYS A 257 8.36 -24.43 -20.05
CA CYS A 257 9.63 -24.19 -19.34
C CYS A 257 10.69 -25.28 -19.50
N LEU A 258 10.38 -26.46 -20.08
CA LEU A 258 11.35 -27.53 -20.29
C LEU A 258 12.27 -27.34 -21.52
N SER A 259 12.00 -26.31 -22.34
CA SER A 259 12.77 -26.03 -23.55
C SER A 259 13.85 -24.96 -23.44
N LEU A 260 13.86 -24.12 -22.40
CA LEU A 260 14.74 -22.95 -22.30
C LEU A 260 15.79 -22.99 -21.17
N CYS A 261 15.87 -24.05 -20.40
CA CYS A 261 16.79 -24.15 -19.25
C CYS A 261 18.16 -24.74 -19.57
N LYS A 262 18.64 -24.61 -20.81
CA LYS A 262 20.03 -24.92 -21.18
C LYS A 262 20.69 -23.72 -21.83
N LYS A 263 21.14 -22.76 -21.07
CA LYS A 263 22.19 -21.75 -21.31
C LYS A 263 21.83 -20.44 -20.60
N THR A 264 22.37 -20.26 -19.41
CA THR A 264 23.08 -19.02 -19.02
C THR A 264 23.50 -19.13 -17.55
N SER A 265 24.76 -18.86 -17.31
CA SER A 265 25.51 -19.00 -16.07
C SER A 265 25.03 -17.99 -14.98
N ARG A 266 24.80 -18.58 -13.79
CA ARG A 266 24.49 -17.90 -12.54
C ARG A 266 25.76 -17.34 -11.89
N THR A 267 25.81 -16.08 -11.53
CA THR A 267 26.68 -15.63 -10.42
C THR A 267 26.26 -14.34 -9.70
N HIS A 268 25.21 -13.61 -10.09
CA HIS A 268 24.92 -12.28 -9.49
C HIS A 268 23.67 -12.17 -8.59
N SER A 269 22.89 -13.25 -8.40
CA SER A 269 21.58 -13.16 -7.71
C SER A 269 21.61 -13.44 -6.19
N ILE A 270 22.65 -14.07 -5.67
CA ILE A 270 22.63 -14.59 -4.28
C ILE A 270 22.92 -13.52 -3.22
N HIS A 271 23.67 -12.45 -3.56
CA HIS A 271 24.01 -11.41 -2.58
C HIS A 271 22.87 -10.44 -2.27
N ARG A 272 21.94 -10.23 -3.19
CA ARG A 272 20.81 -9.29 -3.01
C ARG A 272 19.67 -9.85 -2.14
N ALA A 273 19.41 -11.16 -2.22
CA ALA A 273 18.36 -11.82 -1.44
C ALA A 273 18.64 -11.78 0.08
N LYS A 274 19.89 -11.95 0.50
CA LYS A 274 20.28 -11.88 1.92
C LYS A 274 20.07 -10.48 2.55
N SER A 275 20.13 -9.42 1.75
CA SER A 275 19.92 -8.04 2.22
C SER A 275 18.44 -7.74 2.50
N VAL A 276 17.52 -8.29 1.73
CA VAL A 276 16.07 -8.06 1.88
C VAL A 276 15.55 -8.68 3.18
N TYR A 277 15.98 -9.90 3.51
CA TYR A 277 15.61 -10.54 4.79
C TYR A 277 16.13 -9.76 6.02
N LYS A 278 17.29 -9.12 5.90
CA LYS A 278 17.84 -8.30 6.99
C LYS A 278 17.07 -7.00 7.22
N ILE A 279 16.47 -6.44 6.16
CA ILE A 279 15.66 -5.21 6.22
C ILE A 279 14.28 -5.48 6.85
N TYR A 280 13.71 -6.67 6.62
CA TYR A 280 12.40 -7.04 7.14
C TYR A 280 12.46 -7.78 8.48
N GLY A 281 13.68 -8.07 8.99
CA GLY A 281 13.97 -8.65 10.31
C GLY A 281 13.26 -9.96 10.56
N GLN A 282 13.89 -11.10 10.19
CA GLN A 282 13.99 -12.24 11.11
C GLN A 282 14.62 -13.47 10.44
N GLN A 283 15.51 -14.10 11.16
CA GLN A 283 15.92 -15.48 10.92
C GLN A 283 14.75 -16.41 11.31
N ILE A 284 14.25 -17.18 10.36
CA ILE A 284 13.36 -18.31 10.65
C ILE A 284 14.21 -19.36 11.35
N PRO A 285 13.88 -19.83 12.57
CA PRO A 285 14.64 -20.88 13.22
C PRO A 285 14.60 -22.14 12.36
N ALA A 286 15.77 -22.69 12.08
CA ALA A 286 15.92 -23.95 11.40
C ALA A 286 15.20 -25.05 12.21
N ARG A 287 14.28 -25.77 11.58
CA ARG A 287 13.63 -26.96 12.13
C ARG A 287 14.70 -28.05 12.29
N THR A 288 15.27 -28.17 13.50
CA THR A 288 16.04 -29.34 13.88
C THR A 288 15.11 -30.55 13.99
N ARG A 289 15.31 -31.50 13.08
CA ARG A 289 14.80 -32.87 13.25
C ARG A 289 15.56 -33.49 14.42
N SER A 290 14.93 -33.64 15.58
CA SER A 290 15.39 -34.54 16.63
C SER A 290 14.50 -35.77 16.65
N GLY A 291 15.18 -36.91 16.51
CA GLY A 291 14.58 -38.23 16.47
C GLY A 291 13.97 -38.65 17.81
N SER A 292 13.04 -39.54 17.67
CA SER A 292 12.35 -40.25 18.75
C SER A 292 13.29 -40.97 19.68
N ARG A 293 13.08 -40.82 20.99
CA ARG A 293 13.37 -41.87 21.97
C ARG A 293 12.27 -41.92 23.00
N ARG A 294 11.58 -43.06 23.02
CA ARG A 294 10.63 -43.47 24.10
C ARG A 294 11.42 -43.67 25.37
N GLN A 295 10.89 -43.19 26.52
CA GLN A 295 10.97 -43.91 27.78
C GLN A 295 9.73 -43.66 28.63
N ARG A 296 9.36 -44.73 29.35
CA ARG A 296 8.13 -44.96 30.12
C ARG A 296 8.28 -44.48 31.57
N ALA A 297 7.11 -44.18 32.13
CA ALA A 297 6.63 -44.54 33.49
C ALA A 297 7.02 -43.63 34.68
N GLY A 298 6.02 -43.31 35.47
CA GLY A 298 6.10 -42.90 36.87
C GLY A 298 4.84 -42.24 37.40
N TYR A 299 3.90 -43.03 37.92
CA TYR A 299 2.75 -42.64 38.78
C TYR A 299 3.23 -41.97 40.07
N PHE A 300 2.46 -41.01 40.65
CA PHE A 300 1.98 -40.96 42.07
C PHE A 300 1.26 -39.61 42.29
N ALA A 301 0.00 -39.65 42.52
CA ALA A 301 -0.86 -39.52 43.71
C ALA A 301 -0.83 -38.15 44.43
N THR A 302 -2.02 -37.53 44.49
CA THR A 302 -2.49 -36.51 45.44
C THR A 302 -2.50 -37.04 46.90
N PRO A 303 -2.65 -36.26 47.99
CA PRO A 303 -3.91 -35.60 48.32
C PRO A 303 -3.89 -34.29 49.19
N THR A 304 -5.04 -33.62 49.22
CA THR A 304 -5.87 -33.05 50.30
C THR A 304 -5.43 -31.88 51.18
N SER A 305 -6.34 -30.91 51.21
CA SER A 305 -7.12 -30.29 52.29
C SER A 305 -6.53 -29.20 53.18
N GLY A 306 -7.37 -28.18 53.44
CA GLY A 306 -7.29 -27.33 54.60
C GLY A 306 -7.81 -25.90 54.40
N SER A 307 -8.99 -25.70 54.54
CA SER A 307 -9.97 -24.79 55.18
C SER A 307 -9.48 -23.49 55.85
N SER A 308 -10.37 -22.49 55.70
CA SER A 308 -10.87 -21.50 56.67
C SER A 308 -10.18 -20.13 56.77
N GLY A 309 -11.03 -19.10 56.70
CA GLY A 309 -10.82 -17.84 57.41
C GLY A 309 -11.22 -16.58 56.67
N ILE A 310 -12.49 -16.15 56.74
CA ILE A 310 -12.91 -14.76 56.51
C ILE A 310 -12.65 -13.99 57.82
N PRO A 311 -12.23 -12.70 57.75
CA PRO A 311 -13.19 -11.67 58.08
C PRO A 311 -13.11 -10.41 57.22
N THR A 312 -14.27 -9.79 57.15
CA THR A 312 -14.69 -8.50 56.64
C THR A 312 -13.95 -7.28 57.21
N SER A 313 -13.67 -6.26 56.44
CA SER A 313 -13.97 -4.86 56.78
C SER A 313 -13.91 -3.91 55.57
N ASN A 314 -14.90 -3.04 55.54
CA ASN A 314 -15.11 -1.88 54.66
C ASN A 314 -13.92 -0.93 54.55
N ASN A 315 -13.67 -0.33 53.36
CA ASN A 315 -13.80 1.13 53.18
C ASN A 315 -13.37 1.57 51.77
N GLY A 316 -14.22 2.37 51.17
CA GLY A 316 -13.89 3.54 50.36
C GLY A 316 -13.15 3.31 49.01
N ALA A 317 -13.89 3.01 47.97
CA ALA A 317 -13.32 2.96 46.63
C ALA A 317 -13.79 4.17 45.80
N THR A 318 -12.89 5.05 45.52
CA THR A 318 -12.97 6.00 44.41
C THR A 318 -12.71 5.26 43.09
N THR A 319 -13.74 5.07 42.31
CA THR A 319 -13.65 4.52 40.95
C THR A 319 -12.95 5.52 40.04
N LYS A 320 -11.69 5.28 39.72
CA LYS A 320 -11.05 5.89 38.56
C LYS A 320 -11.57 5.19 37.29
N ARG A 321 -12.39 5.91 36.54
CA ARG A 321 -12.70 5.58 35.15
C ARG A 321 -11.38 5.58 34.37
N THR A 322 -10.94 4.42 33.94
CA THR A 322 -9.90 4.29 32.93
C THR A 322 -10.53 4.63 31.57
N ASP A 323 -10.18 5.80 31.06
CA ASP A 323 -10.56 6.26 29.74
C ASP A 323 -10.03 5.32 28.67
N CYS A 324 -10.92 4.81 27.84
CA CYS A 324 -10.62 4.09 26.61
C CYS A 324 -10.10 5.03 25.51
N SER A 325 -9.05 5.83 25.80
CA SER A 325 -8.44 6.73 24.82
C SER A 325 -7.53 6.02 23.80
N GLY A 326 -7.11 4.79 24.07
CA GLY A 326 -6.24 4.01 23.19
C GLY A 326 -6.85 3.67 21.82
N SER A 327 -8.14 3.34 21.79
CA SER A 327 -8.84 2.99 20.54
C SER A 327 -9.04 4.17 19.60
N ARG A 328 -9.21 5.37 20.12
CA ARG A 328 -9.34 6.60 19.31
C ARG A 328 -8.01 7.02 18.68
N VAL A 329 -6.90 6.82 19.36
CA VAL A 329 -5.56 7.14 18.83
C VAL A 329 -5.17 6.18 17.70
N ILE A 330 -5.52 4.89 17.80
CA ILE A 330 -5.27 3.89 16.75
C ILE A 330 -6.09 4.21 15.49
N LEU A 331 -7.37 4.57 15.65
CA LEU A 331 -8.22 4.99 14.54
C LEU A 331 -7.73 6.30 13.88
N ALA A 332 -7.18 7.24 14.66
CA ALA A 332 -6.59 8.45 14.11
C ALA A 332 -5.33 8.17 13.28
N LYS A 333 -4.48 7.22 13.69
CA LYS A 333 -3.32 6.79 12.90
C LYS A 333 -3.72 6.10 11.60
N ALA A 334 -4.74 5.25 11.61
CA ALA A 334 -5.29 4.65 10.40
C ALA A 334 -5.94 5.66 9.45
N ARG A 335 -6.36 6.83 9.96
CA ARG A 335 -6.94 7.91 9.15
C ARG A 335 -5.92 8.72 8.35
N GLN A 336 -4.63 8.59 8.64
CA GLN A 336 -3.54 9.30 7.95
C GLN A 336 -2.76 8.41 6.96
N CYS A 337 -3.21 7.18 6.75
CA CYS A 337 -2.59 6.23 5.81
C CYS A 337 -3.15 6.31 4.40
#